data_5bf9bb4f26320004cc0fc01c704c4605
#
_entry.id   5bf9bb4f26320004cc0fc01c704c4605
#
_cell.length_a   1.000
_cell.length_b   1.000
_cell.length_c   1.000
_cell.angle_alpha   90.00
_cell.angle_beta   90.00
_cell.angle_gamma   90.00
#
_symmetry.space_group_name_H-M   'P 1'
#
loop_
_entity.id
_entity.type
_entity.pdbx_description
1 polymer ?
#
loop_
_entity_poly.entity_id
_entity_poly.type
_entity_poly.pdbx_seq_one_letter_code
_entity_poly.pdbx_strand_id
1 'polypeptide(L)'
;MKMNSPGAKFKKMLAVCLASVLLFAVGSIAVYKQSASHSTEVLSKMGSRGEEVRQIQTKLKSKGIYSGSVDGIYGTLTKDAVKKFQKSVGLTADGIAGPKTLSALGIGSASSGQYSSSDIYLLAKVIAAEARGEPYIGQVAVGAVVLNRVQHASFPDSIAGVVYQPGAFSCVNDSNWSTEPTAQSRKAAQDAINGWDPSGGAIYYYNPAKTSNKWIRTRPVIQTIGAHVFCK
;
A
#
# COMPACT_ATOMS: atom_id res chain seq x y z
N MET A 1 -17.30 -12.47 -79.22
CA MET A 1 -16.58 -11.55 -78.37
C MET A 1 -17.25 -11.57 -76.96
N LYS A 2 -16.71 -12.34 -75.98
CA LYS A 2 -17.31 -12.49 -74.67
C LYS A 2 -16.59 -11.55 -73.70
N MET A 3 -17.32 -10.57 -73.20
CA MET A 3 -16.83 -9.64 -72.17
C MET A 3 -16.74 -10.35 -70.80
N ASN A 4 -15.54 -10.47 -70.28
CA ASN A 4 -15.33 -10.97 -68.94
C ASN A 4 -15.62 -9.86 -67.91
N SER A 5 -16.58 -10.10 -67.04
CA SER A 5 -16.99 -9.23 -65.97
C SER A 5 -15.95 -9.23 -64.80
N PRO A 6 -15.46 -8.09 -64.31
CA PRO A 6 -14.44 -8.02 -63.25
C PRO A 6 -14.97 -8.24 -61.82
N GLY A 7 -16.23 -8.62 -61.66
CA GLY A 7 -16.87 -8.69 -60.33
C GLY A 7 -16.53 -9.90 -59.45
N ALA A 8 -16.04 -11.00 -60.04
CA ALA A 8 -15.85 -12.24 -59.26
C ALA A 8 -14.55 -12.32 -58.45
N LYS A 9 -13.50 -11.61 -58.86
CA LYS A 9 -12.22 -11.59 -58.13
C LYS A 9 -12.25 -10.66 -56.90
N PHE A 10 -13.06 -9.59 -56.94
CA PHE A 10 -13.20 -8.63 -55.83
C PHE A 10 -13.99 -9.23 -54.65
N LYS A 11 -15.01 -10.04 -54.91
CA LYS A 11 -15.79 -10.71 -53.83
C LYS A 11 -15.00 -11.79 -53.09
N LYS A 12 -14.07 -12.48 -53.76
CA LYS A 12 -13.21 -13.48 -53.08
C LYS A 12 -12.11 -12.84 -52.24
N MET A 13 -11.61 -11.67 -52.60
CA MET A 13 -10.61 -10.94 -51.81
C MET A 13 -11.20 -10.30 -50.57
N LEU A 14 -12.46 -9.86 -50.62
CA LEU A 14 -13.15 -9.29 -49.46
C LEU A 14 -13.51 -10.36 -48.42
N ALA A 15 -13.81 -11.59 -48.85
CA ALA A 15 -14.13 -12.70 -47.96
C ALA A 15 -12.90 -13.21 -47.18
N VAL A 16 -11.69 -13.16 -47.78
CA VAL A 16 -10.44 -13.58 -47.12
C VAL A 16 -9.98 -12.54 -46.09
N CYS A 17 -10.18 -11.24 -46.36
CA CYS A 17 -9.84 -10.17 -45.39
C CYS A 17 -10.75 -10.17 -44.18
N LEU A 18 -12.05 -10.52 -44.30
CA LEU A 18 -12.98 -10.60 -43.16
C LEU A 18 -12.69 -11.81 -42.26
N ALA A 19 -12.25 -12.94 -42.82
CA ALA A 19 -11.89 -14.12 -42.04
C ALA A 19 -10.60 -13.92 -41.21
N SER A 20 -9.61 -13.16 -41.74
CA SER A 20 -8.38 -12.87 -40.99
C SER A 20 -8.57 -11.88 -39.87
N VAL A 21 -9.50 -10.91 -39.96
CA VAL A 21 -9.79 -9.96 -38.89
C VAL A 21 -10.55 -10.62 -37.72
N LEU A 22 -11.41 -11.62 -38.03
CA LEU A 22 -12.11 -12.37 -36.97
C LEU A 22 -11.20 -13.32 -36.17
N LEU A 23 -10.16 -13.88 -36.82
CA LEU A 23 -9.17 -14.72 -36.10
C LEU A 23 -8.24 -13.92 -35.21
N PHE A 24 -7.94 -12.66 -35.52
CA PHE A 24 -7.17 -11.78 -34.62
C PHE A 24 -7.96 -11.26 -33.43
N ALA A 25 -9.28 -11.08 -33.57
CA ALA A 25 -10.14 -10.63 -32.50
C ALA A 25 -10.36 -11.70 -31.41
N VAL A 26 -10.41 -12.97 -31.78
CA VAL A 26 -10.58 -14.08 -30.82
C VAL A 26 -9.27 -14.39 -30.08
N GLY A 27 -8.11 -14.23 -30.71
CA GLY A 27 -6.80 -14.40 -30.06
C GLY A 27 -6.48 -13.31 -29.04
N SER A 28 -6.93 -12.07 -29.27
CA SER A 28 -6.69 -10.95 -28.36
C SER A 28 -7.54 -11.01 -27.10
N ILE A 29 -8.72 -11.62 -27.13
CA ILE A 29 -9.60 -11.78 -25.95
C ILE A 29 -9.08 -12.90 -25.04
N ALA A 30 -8.40 -13.92 -25.56
CA ALA A 30 -7.85 -15.01 -24.77
C ALA A 30 -6.59 -14.59 -23.96
N VAL A 31 -5.81 -13.61 -24.44
CA VAL A 31 -4.61 -13.11 -23.76
C VAL A 31 -4.96 -12.11 -22.64
N TYR A 32 -6.08 -11.38 -22.74
CA TYR A 32 -6.52 -10.44 -21.71
C TYR A 32 -7.15 -11.09 -20.46
N LYS A 33 -7.42 -12.39 -20.49
CA LYS A 33 -8.09 -13.09 -19.37
C LYS A 33 -7.12 -13.76 -18.40
N GLN A 34 -5.80 -13.60 -18.56
CA GLN A 34 -4.79 -14.26 -17.70
C GLN A 34 -3.90 -13.29 -16.93
N SER A 35 -4.32 -12.03 -16.78
CA SER A 35 -3.77 -11.13 -15.78
C SER A 35 -4.79 -10.86 -14.67
N ALA A 36 -5.46 -11.92 -14.21
CA ALA A 36 -6.05 -11.90 -12.89
C ALA A 36 -4.88 -11.94 -11.91
N SER A 37 -4.47 -10.77 -11.44
CA SER A 37 -3.57 -10.60 -10.33
C SER A 37 -3.91 -11.62 -9.24
N HIS A 38 -3.01 -12.54 -8.96
CA HIS A 38 -2.94 -13.21 -7.67
C HIS A 38 -2.71 -12.11 -6.63
N SER A 39 -3.76 -11.48 -6.16
CA SER A 39 -3.74 -10.85 -4.86
C SER A 39 -3.53 -12.01 -3.89
N THR A 40 -2.30 -12.20 -3.44
CA THR A 40 -2.01 -13.04 -2.28
C THR A 40 -2.84 -12.44 -1.16
N GLU A 41 -3.97 -13.05 -0.82
CA GLU A 41 -4.73 -12.66 0.37
C GLU A 41 -3.76 -12.72 1.53
N VAL A 42 -3.48 -11.56 2.12
CA VAL A 42 -2.66 -11.47 3.33
C VAL A 42 -3.49 -12.08 4.45
N LEU A 43 -3.09 -13.27 4.87
CA LEU A 43 -3.77 -14.07 5.91
C LEU A 43 -2.79 -14.28 7.04
N SER A 44 -2.98 -13.57 8.17
CA SER A 44 -2.25 -13.89 9.39
C SER A 44 -2.92 -15.03 10.14
N LYS A 45 -2.17 -16.12 10.35
CA LYS A 45 -2.62 -17.36 10.98
C LYS A 45 -1.53 -17.96 11.85
N MET A 46 -1.82 -19.06 12.52
CA MET A 46 -0.85 -19.79 13.34
C MET A 46 0.49 -19.96 12.61
N GLY A 47 1.57 -19.54 13.24
CA GLY A 47 2.93 -19.55 12.71
C GLY A 47 3.34 -18.28 11.94
N SER A 48 2.41 -17.39 11.57
CA SER A 48 2.73 -16.09 10.99
C SER A 48 3.55 -15.25 11.96
N ARG A 49 4.46 -14.42 11.40
CA ARG A 49 5.33 -13.54 12.16
C ARG A 49 5.43 -12.18 11.50
N GLY A 50 5.69 -11.14 12.28
CA GLY A 50 5.96 -9.80 11.78
C GLY A 50 4.98 -8.76 12.28
N GLU A 51 4.98 -7.61 11.61
CA GLU A 51 4.32 -6.41 12.11
C GLU A 51 2.80 -6.50 12.05
N GLU A 52 2.22 -7.11 11.03
CA GLU A 52 0.76 -7.33 10.98
C GLU A 52 0.29 -8.12 12.23
N VAL A 53 1.08 -9.13 12.65
CA VAL A 53 0.77 -9.89 13.87
C VAL A 53 0.86 -9.00 15.11
N ARG A 54 1.86 -8.09 15.19
CA ARG A 54 1.95 -7.11 16.27
C ARG A 54 0.74 -6.20 16.32
N GLN A 55 0.28 -5.72 15.17
CA GLN A 55 -0.92 -4.87 15.08
C GLN A 55 -2.16 -5.64 15.54
N ILE A 56 -2.34 -6.88 15.11
CA ILE A 56 -3.43 -7.75 15.56
C ILE A 56 -3.39 -7.89 17.10
N GLN A 57 -2.22 -8.26 17.64
CA GLN A 57 -2.03 -8.40 19.10
C GLN A 57 -2.32 -7.10 19.84
N THR A 58 -1.82 -5.97 19.34
CA THR A 58 -2.04 -4.65 19.94
C THR A 58 -3.52 -4.29 19.96
N LYS A 59 -4.23 -4.44 18.84
CA LYS A 59 -5.66 -4.15 18.74
C LYS A 59 -6.50 -5.08 19.62
N LEU A 60 -6.17 -6.36 19.67
CA LEU A 60 -6.85 -7.32 20.54
C LEU A 60 -6.57 -7.03 22.02
N LYS A 61 -5.36 -6.59 22.36
CA LYS A 61 -4.97 -6.20 23.72
C LYS A 61 -5.70 -4.93 24.17
N SER A 62 -5.79 -3.91 23.32
CA SER A 62 -6.54 -2.69 23.61
C SER A 62 -8.05 -2.93 23.81
N LYS A 63 -8.57 -4.02 23.23
CA LYS A 63 -9.96 -4.48 23.42
C LYS A 63 -10.15 -5.42 24.63
N GLY A 64 -9.08 -5.71 25.39
CA GLY A 64 -9.12 -6.65 26.52
C GLY A 64 -9.29 -8.12 26.14
N ILE A 65 -9.12 -8.46 24.88
CA ILE A 65 -9.34 -9.84 24.35
C ILE A 65 -8.05 -10.66 24.34
N TYR A 66 -6.88 -10.00 24.28
CA TYR A 66 -5.57 -10.62 24.27
C TYR A 66 -4.75 -10.29 25.50
N SER A 67 -4.30 -11.29 26.25
CA SER A 67 -3.53 -11.14 27.49
C SER A 67 -2.02 -11.41 27.33
N GLY A 68 -1.59 -11.84 26.13
CA GLY A 68 -0.19 -12.16 25.85
C GLY A 68 0.70 -10.93 25.61
N SER A 69 1.97 -11.17 25.36
CA SER A 69 2.93 -10.17 24.92
C SER A 69 2.71 -9.81 23.45
N VAL A 70 2.93 -8.55 23.09
CA VAL A 70 2.92 -8.08 21.71
C VAL A 70 4.29 -8.39 21.09
N ASP A 71 4.51 -9.64 20.72
CA ASP A 71 5.79 -10.18 20.25
C ASP A 71 5.88 -10.34 18.73
N GLY A 72 4.75 -10.18 18.03
CA GLY A 72 4.67 -10.36 16.58
C GLY A 72 4.72 -11.82 16.15
N ILE A 73 4.41 -12.76 17.05
CA ILE A 73 4.33 -14.21 16.76
C ILE A 73 2.89 -14.65 16.89
N TYR A 74 2.29 -15.17 15.80
CA TYR A 74 0.95 -15.69 15.81
C TYR A 74 0.90 -17.08 16.44
N GLY A 75 0.93 -17.14 17.75
CA GLY A 75 0.83 -18.37 18.56
C GLY A 75 -0.61 -18.69 18.93
N THR A 76 -0.78 -19.69 19.79
CA THR A 76 -2.09 -20.17 20.27
C THR A 76 -2.89 -19.06 20.93
N LEU A 77 -2.27 -18.24 21.79
CA LEU A 77 -2.94 -17.12 22.45
C LEU A 77 -3.49 -16.09 21.47
N THR A 78 -2.73 -15.78 20.41
CA THR A 78 -3.18 -14.87 19.35
C THR A 78 -4.34 -15.47 18.56
N LYS A 79 -4.25 -16.75 18.19
CA LYS A 79 -5.34 -17.47 17.49
C LYS A 79 -6.63 -17.47 18.31
N ASP A 80 -6.54 -17.78 19.59
CA ASP A 80 -7.71 -17.85 20.48
C ASP A 80 -8.34 -16.47 20.71
N ALA A 81 -7.51 -15.43 20.82
CA ALA A 81 -7.98 -14.06 20.89
C ALA A 81 -8.67 -13.61 19.60
N VAL A 82 -8.11 -13.98 18.43
CA VAL A 82 -8.75 -13.72 17.13
C VAL A 82 -10.10 -14.45 17.04
N LYS A 83 -10.21 -15.72 17.44
CA LYS A 83 -11.49 -16.44 17.48
C LYS A 83 -12.53 -15.76 18.36
N LYS A 84 -12.13 -15.32 19.56
CA LYS A 84 -13.01 -14.59 20.48
C LYS A 84 -13.49 -13.28 19.84
N PHE A 85 -12.58 -12.54 19.22
CA PHE A 85 -12.91 -11.31 18.54
C PHE A 85 -13.86 -11.55 17.35
N GLN A 86 -13.55 -12.51 16.47
CA GLN A 86 -14.41 -12.87 15.33
C GLN A 86 -15.84 -13.18 15.79
N LYS A 87 -15.97 -13.99 16.85
CA LYS A 87 -17.28 -14.29 17.44
C LYS A 87 -18.00 -13.04 17.94
N SER A 88 -17.29 -12.11 18.57
CA SER A 88 -17.88 -10.87 19.12
C SER A 88 -18.40 -9.90 18.04
N VAL A 89 -17.88 -10.01 16.81
CA VAL A 89 -18.27 -9.15 15.67
C VAL A 89 -19.05 -9.91 14.59
N GLY A 90 -19.53 -11.13 14.89
CA GLY A 90 -20.37 -11.92 13.98
C GLY A 90 -19.64 -12.53 12.78
N LEU A 91 -18.31 -12.67 12.85
CA LEU A 91 -17.52 -13.33 11.84
C LEU A 91 -17.35 -14.83 12.15
N THR A 92 -17.03 -15.63 11.13
CA THR A 92 -16.64 -17.03 11.30
C THR A 92 -15.39 -17.10 12.21
N ALA A 93 -15.51 -17.81 13.34
CA ALA A 93 -14.45 -17.90 14.35
C ALA A 93 -13.42 -19.00 14.01
N ASP A 94 -12.73 -18.87 12.88
CA ASP A 94 -11.70 -19.80 12.39
C ASP A 94 -10.31 -19.54 13.00
N GLY A 95 -10.12 -18.38 13.57
CA GLY A 95 -8.83 -17.96 14.13
C GLY A 95 -7.80 -17.62 13.06
N ILE A 96 -8.25 -17.20 11.88
CA ILE A 96 -7.44 -16.68 10.79
C ILE A 96 -7.77 -15.18 10.62
N ALA A 97 -6.80 -14.32 10.77
CA ALA A 97 -6.99 -12.89 10.55
C ALA A 97 -6.88 -12.59 9.05
N GLY A 98 -7.96 -12.86 8.32
CA GLY A 98 -8.13 -12.48 6.93
C GLY A 98 -8.70 -11.06 6.78
N PRO A 99 -8.95 -10.60 5.53
CA PRO A 99 -9.37 -9.22 5.24
C PRO A 99 -10.56 -8.73 6.06
N LYS A 100 -11.58 -9.56 6.26
CA LYS A 100 -12.76 -9.20 7.08
C LYS A 100 -12.41 -9.01 8.55
N THR A 101 -11.54 -9.87 9.10
CA THR A 101 -11.09 -9.80 10.48
C THR A 101 -10.18 -8.60 10.70
N LEU A 102 -9.23 -8.35 9.79
CA LEU A 102 -8.34 -7.20 9.84
C LEU A 102 -9.13 -5.90 9.76
N SER A 103 -10.08 -5.80 8.82
CA SER A 103 -10.98 -4.65 8.70
C SER A 103 -11.78 -4.39 9.98
N ALA A 104 -12.35 -5.43 10.59
CA ALA A 104 -13.11 -5.31 11.83
C ALA A 104 -12.23 -4.92 13.03
N LEU A 105 -10.93 -5.28 13.02
CA LEU A 105 -9.93 -4.81 14.00
C LEU A 105 -9.49 -3.37 13.76
N GLY A 106 -9.85 -2.77 12.62
CA GLY A 106 -9.29 -1.50 12.16
C GLY A 106 -7.82 -1.64 11.77
N ILE A 107 -7.43 -2.81 11.28
CA ILE A 107 -6.12 -3.11 10.72
C ILE A 107 -6.34 -3.40 9.23
N GLY A 108 -5.83 -2.55 8.38
CA GLY A 108 -5.92 -2.74 6.93
C GLY A 108 -7.34 -2.91 6.39
N SER A 109 -7.75 -2.01 5.60
CA SER A 109 -8.83 -2.00 4.61
C SER A 109 -9.57 -0.67 4.51
N ALA A 110 -9.19 0.36 5.24
CA ALA A 110 -9.74 1.67 4.92
C ALA A 110 -9.16 2.26 3.63
N SER A 111 -8.06 1.69 3.09
CA SER A 111 -7.28 2.40 2.09
C SER A 111 -6.94 1.63 0.81
N SER A 112 -7.04 0.30 0.75
CA SER A 112 -6.65 -0.42 -0.48
C SER A 112 -7.61 -0.20 -1.66
N GLY A 113 -8.82 0.31 -1.40
CA GLY A 113 -9.74 0.79 -2.44
C GLY A 113 -9.67 2.30 -2.69
N GLN A 114 -9.01 3.05 -1.80
CA GLN A 114 -8.89 4.51 -1.88
C GLN A 114 -7.65 4.96 -2.67
N TYR A 115 -6.58 4.15 -2.65
CA TYR A 115 -5.33 4.47 -3.32
C TYR A 115 -5.06 3.50 -4.48
N SER A 116 -4.69 4.05 -5.61
CA SER A 116 -4.34 3.30 -6.82
C SER A 116 -2.95 2.67 -6.71
N SER A 117 -2.63 1.72 -7.59
CA SER A 117 -1.28 1.16 -7.68
C SER A 117 -0.20 2.22 -7.97
N SER A 118 -0.56 3.31 -8.67
CA SER A 118 0.32 4.46 -8.91
C SER A 118 0.56 5.26 -7.64
N ASP A 119 -0.43 5.42 -6.77
CA ASP A 119 -0.29 6.09 -5.47
C ASP A 119 0.63 5.30 -4.54
N ILE A 120 0.46 3.97 -4.49
CA ILE A 120 1.31 3.07 -3.70
C ILE A 120 2.75 3.13 -4.21
N TYR A 121 2.94 3.11 -5.53
CA TYR A 121 4.26 3.24 -6.14
C TYR A 121 4.92 4.59 -5.81
N LEU A 122 4.17 5.69 -5.93
CA LEU A 122 4.65 7.03 -5.62
C LEU A 122 5.06 7.16 -4.13
N LEU A 123 4.23 6.64 -3.23
CA LEU A 123 4.55 6.59 -1.79
C LEU A 123 5.82 5.79 -1.53
N ALA A 124 5.98 4.63 -2.19
CA ALA A 124 7.18 3.81 -2.08
C ALA A 124 8.44 4.53 -2.59
N LYS A 125 8.31 5.36 -3.64
CA LYS A 125 9.42 6.20 -4.13
C LYS A 125 9.85 7.23 -3.10
N VAL A 126 8.90 7.95 -2.49
CA VAL A 126 9.21 8.91 -1.41
C VAL A 126 9.91 8.21 -0.26
N ILE A 127 9.38 7.08 0.21
CA ILE A 127 10.00 6.30 1.29
C ILE A 127 11.43 5.88 0.91
N ALA A 128 11.64 5.42 -0.32
CA ALA A 128 12.97 5.02 -0.79
C ALA A 128 13.95 6.19 -0.85
N ALA A 129 13.49 7.37 -1.21
CA ALA A 129 14.32 8.56 -1.31
C ALA A 129 14.64 9.17 0.06
N GLU A 130 13.66 9.22 0.97
CA GLU A 130 13.76 9.91 2.26
C GLU A 130 14.26 9.01 3.40
N ALA A 131 13.99 7.70 3.33
CA ALA A 131 14.16 6.80 4.47
C ALA A 131 14.89 5.49 4.14
N ARG A 132 15.62 5.39 3.01
CA ARG A 132 16.32 4.16 2.60
C ARG A 132 17.27 3.59 3.67
N GLY A 133 17.94 4.45 4.42
CA GLY A 133 18.87 4.08 5.48
C GLY A 133 18.23 3.88 6.86
N GLU A 134 16.92 4.13 6.96
CA GLU A 134 16.21 4.02 8.23
C GLU A 134 15.81 2.57 8.55
N PRO A 135 15.62 2.23 9.82
CA PRO A 135 14.96 0.99 10.22
C PRO A 135 13.60 0.87 9.54
N TYR A 136 13.13 -0.35 9.31
CA TYR A 136 11.86 -0.61 8.62
C TYR A 136 10.68 0.20 9.20
N ILE A 137 10.58 0.26 10.53
CA ILE A 137 9.57 1.06 11.22
C ILE A 137 9.67 2.55 10.89
N GLY A 138 10.88 3.09 10.70
CA GLY A 138 11.13 4.46 10.26
C GLY A 138 10.67 4.71 8.83
N GLN A 139 10.86 3.72 7.96
CA GLN A 139 10.36 3.78 6.58
C GLN A 139 8.83 3.83 6.54
N VAL A 140 8.14 3.00 7.34
CA VAL A 140 6.69 3.03 7.46
C VAL A 140 6.22 4.37 8.05
N ALA A 141 6.93 4.89 9.06
CA ALA A 141 6.62 6.18 9.68
C ALA A 141 6.66 7.35 8.69
N VAL A 142 7.65 7.38 7.80
CA VAL A 142 7.73 8.38 6.72
C VAL A 142 6.53 8.25 5.76
N GLY A 143 6.16 7.03 5.39
CA GLY A 143 4.95 6.76 4.59
C GLY A 143 3.67 7.24 5.30
N ALA A 144 3.55 6.96 6.58
CA ALA A 144 2.42 7.38 7.40
C ALA A 144 2.30 8.91 7.49
N VAL A 145 3.41 9.66 7.57
CA VAL A 145 3.38 11.14 7.54
C VAL A 145 2.76 11.66 6.25
N VAL A 146 3.07 11.07 5.09
CA VAL A 146 2.43 11.45 3.82
C VAL A 146 0.91 11.24 3.89
N LEU A 147 0.47 10.09 4.41
CA LEU A 147 -0.95 9.76 4.53
C LEU A 147 -1.67 10.64 5.57
N ASN A 148 -1.01 10.96 6.68
CA ASN A 148 -1.54 11.89 7.68
C ASN A 148 -1.73 13.30 7.09
N ARG A 149 -0.82 13.76 6.21
CA ARG A 149 -0.98 15.01 5.48
C ARG A 149 -2.18 14.97 4.56
N VAL A 150 -2.37 13.88 3.79
CA VAL A 150 -3.54 13.71 2.91
C VAL A 150 -4.87 13.84 3.68
N GLN A 151 -4.89 13.41 4.94
CA GLN A 151 -6.07 13.49 5.80
C GLN A 151 -6.20 14.81 6.56
N HIS A 152 -5.16 15.65 6.55
CA HIS A 152 -5.12 16.89 7.33
C HIS A 152 -5.53 18.09 6.47
N ALA A 153 -6.47 18.91 6.96
CA ALA A 153 -7.08 20.02 6.22
C ALA A 153 -6.11 21.09 5.67
N SER A 154 -4.88 21.17 6.21
CA SER A 154 -3.85 22.13 5.76
C SER A 154 -2.99 21.62 4.59
N PHE A 155 -3.23 20.41 4.10
CA PHE A 155 -2.46 19.79 3.03
C PHE A 155 -3.38 19.35 1.88
N PRO A 156 -2.82 19.08 0.69
CA PRO A 156 -3.58 18.48 -0.41
C PRO A 156 -4.17 17.12 -0.02
N ASP A 157 -5.31 16.79 -0.59
CA ASP A 157 -6.13 15.59 -0.31
C ASP A 157 -5.72 14.33 -1.10
N SER A 158 -4.54 14.35 -1.71
CA SER A 158 -4.01 13.22 -2.48
C SER A 158 -2.51 13.01 -2.21
N ILE A 159 -2.04 11.76 -2.35
CA ILE A 159 -0.61 11.43 -2.22
C ILE A 159 0.22 12.25 -3.21
N ALA A 160 -0.21 12.33 -4.47
CA ALA A 160 0.49 13.13 -5.47
C ALA A 160 0.52 14.62 -5.11
N GLY A 161 -0.61 15.16 -4.64
CA GLY A 161 -0.70 16.54 -4.18
C GLY A 161 0.28 16.85 -3.04
N VAL A 162 0.34 15.98 -2.04
CA VAL A 162 1.26 16.12 -0.89
C VAL A 162 2.72 15.98 -1.34
N VAL A 163 3.03 14.98 -2.19
CA VAL A 163 4.41 14.69 -2.61
C VAL A 163 4.97 15.80 -3.48
N TYR A 164 4.18 16.32 -4.42
CA TYR A 164 4.62 17.35 -5.36
C TYR A 164 4.34 18.78 -4.87
N GLN A 165 3.83 18.95 -3.66
CA GLN A 165 3.66 20.26 -3.07
C GLN A 165 5.03 20.98 -3.00
N PRO A 166 5.13 22.23 -3.45
CA PRO A 166 6.39 22.99 -3.42
C PRO A 166 7.05 22.98 -2.03
N GLY A 167 8.28 22.49 -1.95
CA GLY A 167 9.07 22.45 -0.71
C GLY A 167 8.70 21.30 0.27
N ALA A 168 7.77 20.42 -0.07
CA ALA A 168 7.37 19.31 0.80
C ALA A 168 8.45 18.23 0.88
N PHE A 169 9.01 17.84 -0.27
CA PHE A 169 10.06 16.84 -0.39
C PHE A 169 11.11 17.30 -1.40
N SER A 170 12.35 17.48 -0.96
CA SER A 170 13.45 17.90 -1.85
C SER A 170 13.82 16.82 -2.86
N CYS A 171 13.61 15.54 -2.50
CA CYS A 171 13.96 14.41 -3.31
C CYS A 171 13.26 14.37 -4.68
N VAL A 172 12.10 14.99 -4.84
CA VAL A 172 11.37 15.00 -6.13
C VAL A 172 12.10 15.77 -7.24
N ASN A 173 13.03 16.67 -6.86
CA ASN A 173 13.86 17.45 -7.77
C ASN A 173 15.31 16.92 -7.81
N ASP A 174 15.62 15.80 -7.15
CA ASP A 174 16.94 15.20 -7.09
C ASP A 174 17.10 14.15 -8.20
N SER A 175 18.33 13.91 -8.64
CA SER A 175 18.69 12.81 -9.54
C SER A 175 18.29 11.44 -8.98
N ASN A 176 18.27 11.29 -7.66
CA ASN A 176 17.82 10.07 -6.98
C ASN A 176 16.33 9.78 -7.14
N TRP A 177 15.52 10.76 -7.58
CA TRP A 177 14.10 10.54 -7.83
C TRP A 177 13.81 9.54 -8.93
N SER A 178 14.73 9.34 -9.87
CA SER A 178 14.62 8.32 -10.93
C SER A 178 14.86 6.88 -10.42
N THR A 179 15.37 6.72 -9.19
CA THR A 179 15.70 5.39 -8.64
C THR A 179 14.42 4.62 -8.29
N GLU A 180 14.38 3.36 -8.70
CA GLU A 180 13.27 2.47 -8.37
C GLU A 180 13.14 2.23 -6.86
N PRO A 181 11.91 2.19 -6.32
CA PRO A 181 11.70 1.83 -4.93
C PRO A 181 12.13 0.39 -4.66
N THR A 182 12.76 0.19 -3.50
CA THR A 182 13.19 -1.14 -3.04
C THR A 182 11.99 -2.02 -2.67
N ALA A 183 12.17 -3.33 -2.58
CA ALA A 183 11.15 -4.24 -2.07
C ALA A 183 10.70 -3.84 -0.65
N GLN A 184 11.64 -3.38 0.18
CA GLN A 184 11.36 -2.92 1.53
C GLN A 184 10.53 -1.65 1.58
N SER A 185 10.84 -0.63 0.74
CA SER A 185 10.05 0.59 0.68
C SER A 185 8.65 0.36 0.07
N ARG A 186 8.50 -0.56 -0.88
CA ARG A 186 7.19 -0.98 -1.41
C ARG A 186 6.34 -1.61 -0.30
N LYS A 187 6.95 -2.50 0.50
CA LYS A 187 6.27 -3.11 1.65
C LYS A 187 5.93 -2.07 2.70
N ALA A 188 6.82 -1.12 3.01
CA ALA A 188 6.55 -0.04 3.96
C ALA A 188 5.41 0.87 3.50
N ALA A 189 5.33 1.20 2.20
CA ALA A 189 4.21 1.94 1.62
C ALA A 189 2.88 1.19 1.78
N GLN A 190 2.89 -0.10 1.50
CA GLN A 190 1.68 -0.93 1.67
C GLN A 190 1.25 -1.00 3.14
N ASP A 191 2.19 -1.18 4.07
CA ASP A 191 1.87 -1.25 5.50
C ASP A 191 1.33 0.09 6.03
N ALA A 192 1.87 1.23 5.56
CA ALA A 192 1.34 2.55 5.88
C ALA A 192 -0.09 2.74 5.34
N ILE A 193 -0.33 2.37 4.08
CA ILE A 193 -1.67 2.41 3.44
C ILE A 193 -2.65 1.50 4.18
N ASN A 194 -2.19 0.37 4.68
CA ASN A 194 -2.99 -0.54 5.50
C ASN A 194 -3.26 0.01 6.92
N GLY A 195 -2.84 1.25 7.22
CA GLY A 195 -3.16 1.95 8.46
C GLY A 195 -2.11 1.80 9.55
N TRP A 196 -0.94 1.22 9.26
CA TRP A 196 0.13 1.22 10.25
C TRP A 196 0.83 2.58 10.28
N ASP A 197 0.59 3.34 11.35
CA ASP A 197 1.22 4.62 11.61
C ASP A 197 2.10 4.57 12.87
N PRO A 198 3.37 4.21 12.74
CA PRO A 198 4.30 4.29 13.85
C PRO A 198 4.75 5.71 14.17
N SER A 199 4.41 6.73 13.36
CA SER A 199 4.71 8.12 13.66
C SER A 199 3.82 8.74 14.75
N GLY A 200 2.70 8.07 15.08
CA GLY A 200 1.73 8.53 16.07
C GLY A 200 0.91 9.74 15.60
N GLY A 201 0.59 9.82 14.33
CA GLY A 201 -0.19 10.90 13.73
C GLY A 201 0.66 12.14 13.39
N ALA A 202 1.98 12.00 13.24
CA ALA A 202 2.85 13.09 12.84
C ALA A 202 2.54 13.58 11.43
N ILE A 203 2.61 14.90 11.24
CA ILE A 203 2.50 15.54 9.91
C ILE A 203 3.82 16.15 9.46
N TYR A 204 4.83 16.14 10.33
CA TYR A 204 6.20 16.56 10.02
C TYR A 204 7.21 15.57 10.56
N TYR A 205 8.36 15.53 9.93
CA TYR A 205 9.57 14.88 10.46
C TYR A 205 10.82 15.62 9.98
N TYR A 206 11.92 15.41 10.68
CA TYR A 206 13.21 15.96 10.30
C TYR A 206 14.35 15.11 10.87
N ASN A 207 15.49 15.17 10.21
CA ASN A 207 16.74 14.63 10.76
C ASN A 207 17.48 15.78 11.46
N PRO A 208 17.68 15.74 12.78
CA PRO A 208 18.32 16.80 13.54
C PRO A 208 19.78 17.06 13.16
N ALA A 209 20.46 16.04 12.59
CA ALA A 209 21.84 16.19 12.12
C ALA A 209 21.93 16.88 10.74
N LYS A 210 20.84 16.88 9.96
CA LYS A 210 20.84 17.42 8.59
C LYS A 210 20.08 18.71 8.43
N THR A 211 19.07 18.97 9.26
CA THR A 211 18.24 20.16 9.09
C THR A 211 18.83 21.42 9.71
N SER A 212 18.86 22.51 8.95
CA SER A 212 19.13 23.88 9.43
C SER A 212 17.83 24.64 9.74
N ASN A 213 16.66 24.08 9.44
CA ASN A 213 15.37 24.73 9.63
C ASN A 213 15.04 24.87 11.11
N LYS A 214 15.09 26.10 11.62
CA LYS A 214 14.81 26.39 13.02
C LYS A 214 13.34 26.20 13.37
N TRP A 215 12.43 26.49 12.42
CA TRP A 215 10.98 26.37 12.66
C TRP A 215 10.57 24.92 12.96
N ILE A 216 11.07 23.94 12.18
CA ILE A 216 10.70 22.54 12.40
C ILE A 216 11.14 22.03 13.79
N ARG A 217 12.24 22.57 14.33
CA ARG A 217 12.77 22.23 15.65
C ARG A 217 11.90 22.76 16.80
N THR A 218 10.99 23.70 16.55
CA THR A 218 10.06 24.22 17.55
C THR A 218 8.73 23.46 17.61
N ARG A 219 8.54 22.51 16.70
CA ARG A 219 7.29 21.75 16.63
C ARG A 219 7.18 20.74 17.76
N PRO A 220 5.96 20.50 18.29
CA PRO A 220 5.73 19.49 19.34
C PRO A 220 6.20 18.11 18.85
N VAL A 221 7.23 17.56 19.51
CA VAL A 221 7.77 16.25 19.20
C VAL A 221 6.82 15.17 19.72
N ILE A 222 6.54 14.18 18.88
CA ILE A 222 5.77 12.99 19.23
C ILE A 222 6.75 11.87 19.62
N GLN A 223 7.71 11.56 18.75
CA GLN A 223 8.71 10.52 19.01
C GLN A 223 9.90 10.62 18.03
N THR A 224 10.92 9.82 18.33
CA THR A 224 12.09 9.65 17.46
C THR A 224 12.16 8.18 17.02
N ILE A 225 12.34 7.95 15.70
CA ILE A 225 12.52 6.63 15.12
C ILE A 225 13.72 6.70 14.19
N GLY A 226 14.75 5.87 14.44
CA GLY A 226 16.00 5.96 13.69
C GLY A 226 16.65 7.34 13.83
N ALA A 227 16.99 7.95 12.71
CA ALA A 227 17.57 9.28 12.66
C ALA A 227 16.52 10.40 12.53
N HIS A 228 15.23 10.08 12.50
CA HIS A 228 14.15 11.04 12.31
C HIS A 228 13.38 11.35 13.59
N VAL A 229 13.14 12.63 13.83
CA VAL A 229 12.22 13.16 14.84
C VAL A 229 10.88 13.45 14.18
N PHE A 230 9.80 12.85 14.69
CA PHE A 230 8.43 12.99 14.20
C PHE A 230 7.68 13.98 15.08
N CYS A 231 6.93 14.93 14.48
CA CYS A 231 6.31 16.06 15.19
C CYS A 231 5.02 16.56 14.50
N LYS A 232 4.30 17.46 15.20
CA LYS A 232 3.07 18.14 14.75
C LYS A 232 3.30 19.59 14.42
#